data_f94a70735722958ba0166ab954733329
#
_entry.id   f94a70735722958ba0166ab954733329
#
_cell.length_a   1.000
_cell.length_b   1.000
_cell.length_c   1.000
_cell.angle_alpha   90.00
_cell.angle_beta   90.00
_cell.angle_gamma   90.00
#
_symmetry.space_group_name_H-M   'P 1'
#
loop_
_entity.id
_entity.type
_entity.pdbx_description
1 polymer ?
#
loop_
_entity_poly.entity_id
_entity_poly.type
_entity_poly.pdbx_seq_one_letter_code
_entity_poly.pdbx_strand_id
1 'polypeptide(L)'
;MWSGIYYGCLNLIALLLAFNMAHSLSKRYDVDPLFGGFLGLISYVCMSPTAFPVMGADGVIATGLSQDVTGSMGMFYAMVIAVFAILLYSKLAKVRQFEIHMPDSVPANVGKAFSSLIPTCLTIIILCAVRFAFFSFTGMELNELVYKILQAPLGAIVQTPFGFIGIALFTSLFWVFGIHGTAVTSAVTKPLFLAALTKNIDLVNAGMAPTEIVTKPFNVLFGGLGGFGCILGLIAAILLFSKREDERAIAKLALPAGIFEINEPVIFGLPIVMNPVYMIPFILAPVLGSTIGYLATKIGIMPITYIDVPWVTPPFINAFLATGGSFTAVLVQFVAFAAIVMLYAPFVRISNKVAEKQAEMKND
;
A
#
# COMPACT_ATOMS: atom_id res chain seq x y z
N MET A 1 20.81 16.75 8.01
CA MET A 1 19.75 16.22 8.91
C MET A 1 18.65 15.52 8.12
N TRP A 2 18.03 16.15 7.14
CA TRP A 2 16.93 15.56 6.34
C TRP A 2 17.33 14.33 5.54
N SER A 3 18.54 14.25 4.99
CA SER A 3 19.05 13.10 4.23
C SER A 3 19.08 11.81 5.05
N GLY A 4 19.47 11.89 6.33
CA GLY A 4 19.45 10.72 7.22
C GLY A 4 18.05 10.21 7.55
N ILE A 5 17.08 11.13 7.70
CA ILE A 5 15.68 10.77 7.91
C ILE A 5 15.12 10.08 6.65
N TYR A 6 15.35 10.65 5.48
CA TYR A 6 14.95 10.09 4.19
C TYR A 6 15.55 8.69 4.01
N TYR A 7 16.86 8.54 4.25
CA TYR A 7 17.55 7.26 4.14
C TYR A 7 16.94 6.19 5.06
N GLY A 8 16.76 6.52 6.35
CA GLY A 8 16.22 5.58 7.32
C GLY A 8 14.74 5.18 7.08
N CYS A 9 13.93 6.10 6.54
CA CYS A 9 12.50 5.87 6.35
C CYS A 9 12.16 5.23 5.00
N LEU A 10 12.86 5.59 3.93
CA LEU A 10 12.53 5.14 2.57
C LEU A 10 13.58 4.20 1.96
N ASN A 11 14.86 4.47 2.17
CA ASN A 11 15.92 3.67 1.54
C ASN A 11 16.16 2.33 2.24
N LEU A 12 15.60 2.12 3.44
CA LEU A 12 15.67 0.85 4.17
C LEU A 12 14.32 0.10 4.24
N ILE A 13 13.32 0.55 3.49
CA ILE A 13 11.94 0.07 3.63
C ILE A 13 11.78 -1.41 3.31
N ALA A 14 12.56 -1.97 2.38
CA ALA A 14 12.50 -3.39 2.03
C ALA A 14 12.98 -4.27 3.19
N LEU A 15 14.00 -3.84 3.94
CA LEU A 15 14.48 -4.55 5.13
C LEU A 15 13.40 -4.60 6.22
N LEU A 16 12.76 -3.45 6.47
CA LEU A 16 11.66 -3.36 7.44
C LEU A 16 10.46 -4.22 6.99
N LEU A 17 10.18 -4.26 5.70
CA LEU A 17 9.11 -5.09 5.14
C LEU A 17 9.42 -6.58 5.26
N ALA A 18 10.66 -7.02 4.97
CA ALA A 18 11.09 -8.40 5.15
C ALA A 18 10.87 -8.88 6.59
N PHE A 19 11.28 -8.06 7.57
CA PHE A 19 11.05 -8.34 8.98
C PHE A 19 9.55 -8.42 9.32
N ASN A 20 8.79 -7.37 8.99
CA ASN A 20 7.37 -7.29 9.37
C ASN A 20 6.52 -8.39 8.71
N MET A 21 6.80 -8.72 7.45
CA MET A 21 6.10 -9.78 6.72
C MET A 21 6.37 -11.15 7.35
N ALA A 22 7.62 -11.47 7.62
CA ALA A 22 8.02 -12.70 8.26
C ALA A 22 7.47 -12.80 9.68
N HIS A 23 7.54 -11.71 10.49
CA HIS A 23 6.94 -11.61 11.82
C HIS A 23 5.44 -11.91 11.79
N SER A 24 4.71 -11.31 10.87
CA SER A 24 3.26 -11.50 10.74
C SER A 24 2.91 -12.93 10.29
N LEU A 25 3.67 -13.47 9.34
CA LEU A 25 3.45 -14.82 8.82
C LEU A 25 3.76 -15.90 9.86
N SER A 26 4.77 -15.70 10.70
CA SER A 26 5.19 -16.62 11.75
C SER A 26 4.06 -16.99 12.71
N LYS A 27 3.15 -16.05 12.99
CA LYS A 27 1.96 -16.28 13.82
C LYS A 27 1.02 -17.38 13.30
N ARG A 28 1.08 -17.66 11.98
CA ARG A 28 0.24 -18.69 11.34
C ARG A 28 0.90 -20.07 11.29
N TYR A 29 2.22 -20.13 11.56
CA TYR A 29 3.02 -21.34 11.40
C TYR A 29 3.64 -21.82 12.70
N ASP A 30 3.14 -21.36 13.87
CA ASP A 30 3.62 -21.71 15.20
C ASP A 30 5.11 -21.40 15.41
N VAL A 31 5.61 -20.36 14.74
CA VAL A 31 6.95 -19.82 14.90
C VAL A 31 6.89 -18.59 15.78
N ASP A 32 7.84 -18.42 16.69
CA ASP A 32 7.93 -17.20 17.49
C ASP A 32 8.01 -15.98 16.54
N PRO A 33 7.09 -15.00 16.68
CA PRO A 33 6.99 -13.89 15.72
C PRO A 33 8.25 -13.04 15.64
N LEU A 34 8.89 -12.76 16.79
CA LEU A 34 10.10 -11.94 16.82
C LEU A 34 11.27 -12.66 16.15
N PHE A 35 11.46 -13.93 16.49
CA PHE A 35 12.43 -14.79 15.85
C PHE A 35 12.20 -14.91 14.35
N GLY A 36 10.97 -15.16 13.92
CA GLY A 36 10.63 -15.24 12.52
C GLY A 36 10.86 -13.93 11.76
N GLY A 37 10.61 -12.78 12.39
CA GLY A 37 10.93 -11.48 11.83
C GLY A 37 12.43 -11.34 11.53
N PHE A 38 13.29 -11.70 12.49
CA PHE A 38 14.75 -11.71 12.29
C PHE A 38 15.19 -12.73 11.25
N LEU A 39 14.60 -13.94 11.25
CA LEU A 39 14.90 -14.95 10.25
C LEU A 39 14.59 -14.45 8.83
N GLY A 40 13.42 -13.80 8.64
CA GLY A 40 13.05 -13.21 7.36
C GLY A 40 14.01 -12.10 6.91
N LEU A 41 14.39 -11.20 7.83
CA LEU A 41 15.34 -10.14 7.57
C LEU A 41 16.72 -10.69 7.18
N ILE A 42 17.26 -11.62 7.97
CA ILE A 42 18.58 -12.24 7.71
C ILE A 42 18.54 -13.00 6.38
N SER A 43 17.48 -13.78 6.14
CA SER A 43 17.31 -14.50 4.87
C SER A 43 17.28 -13.54 3.70
N TYR A 44 16.59 -12.40 3.83
CA TYR A 44 16.56 -11.38 2.79
C TYR A 44 17.95 -10.82 2.48
N VAL A 45 18.71 -10.46 3.51
CA VAL A 45 20.09 -9.96 3.35
C VAL A 45 20.99 -11.00 2.70
N CYS A 46 20.93 -12.26 3.15
CA CYS A 46 21.72 -13.36 2.59
C CYS A 46 21.36 -13.67 1.12
N MET A 47 20.09 -13.49 0.77
CA MET A 47 19.60 -13.70 -0.59
C MET A 47 19.84 -12.51 -1.53
N SER A 48 20.26 -11.37 -1.00
CA SER A 48 20.51 -10.15 -1.78
C SER A 48 21.92 -10.07 -2.32
N PRO A 49 22.16 -9.44 -3.50
CA PRO A 49 23.51 -9.15 -3.97
C PRO A 49 24.20 -8.16 -3.03
N THR A 50 25.44 -8.48 -2.65
CA THR A 50 26.25 -7.68 -1.74
C THR A 50 27.42 -6.98 -2.43
N ALA A 51 27.54 -7.10 -3.74
CA ALA A 51 28.53 -6.40 -4.56
C ALA A 51 27.81 -5.63 -5.65
N PHE A 52 28.12 -4.36 -5.82
CA PHE A 52 27.53 -3.51 -6.86
C PHE A 52 28.54 -2.49 -7.40
N PRO A 53 28.43 -2.10 -8.69
CA PRO A 53 29.30 -1.08 -9.28
C PRO A 53 29.00 0.30 -8.69
N VAL A 54 30.04 1.09 -8.44
CA VAL A 54 29.91 2.47 -7.95
C VAL A 54 29.69 3.38 -9.15
N MET A 55 28.57 4.11 -9.16
CA MET A 55 28.27 5.09 -10.21
C MET A 55 29.35 6.20 -10.24
N GLY A 56 29.88 6.46 -11.42
CA GLY A 56 30.90 7.50 -11.65
C GLY A 56 32.33 7.09 -11.32
N ALA A 57 32.57 5.83 -10.98
CA ALA A 57 33.91 5.27 -10.75
C ALA A 57 34.05 3.95 -11.52
N ASP A 58 34.56 4.03 -12.75
CA ASP A 58 34.72 2.86 -13.62
C ASP A 58 35.59 1.76 -12.97
N GLY A 59 35.06 0.54 -12.94
CA GLY A 59 35.72 -0.63 -12.39
C GLY A 59 35.75 -0.73 -10.86
N VAL A 60 35.16 0.21 -10.12
CA VAL A 60 35.07 0.13 -8.66
C VAL A 60 33.82 -0.61 -8.24
N ILE A 61 33.99 -1.71 -7.49
CA ILE A 61 32.91 -2.49 -6.90
C ILE A 61 32.86 -2.21 -5.39
N ALA A 62 31.73 -1.74 -4.90
CA ALA A 62 31.48 -1.59 -3.46
C ALA A 62 30.89 -2.86 -2.89
N THR A 63 31.23 -3.16 -1.63
CA THR A 63 30.61 -4.25 -0.86
C THR A 63 29.57 -3.67 0.09
N GLY A 64 28.35 -4.17 0.00
CA GLY A 64 27.21 -3.73 0.81
C GLY A 64 25.89 -4.05 0.13
N LEU A 65 24.81 -3.48 0.63
CA LEU A 65 23.49 -3.58 -0.01
C LEU A 65 23.21 -2.28 -0.79
N SER A 66 22.93 -2.42 -2.08
CA SER A 66 22.54 -1.26 -2.89
C SER A 66 21.16 -0.74 -2.49
N GLN A 67 20.89 0.52 -2.79
CA GLN A 67 19.57 1.14 -2.55
C GLN A 67 18.44 0.43 -3.33
N ASP A 68 18.76 -0.16 -4.50
CA ASP A 68 17.77 -0.95 -5.26
C ASP A 68 17.26 -2.16 -4.50
N VAL A 69 18.10 -2.71 -3.62
CA VAL A 69 17.74 -3.83 -2.75
C VAL A 69 17.07 -3.32 -1.47
N THR A 70 17.64 -2.33 -0.80
CA THR A 70 17.15 -1.90 0.52
C THR A 70 15.90 -1.03 0.44
N GLY A 71 15.70 -0.30 -0.65
CA GLY A 71 14.62 0.64 -0.87
C GLY A 71 13.36 0.02 -1.47
N SER A 72 12.52 0.88 -2.05
CA SER A 72 11.21 0.50 -2.60
C SER A 72 11.28 -0.52 -3.74
N MET A 73 12.36 -0.53 -4.51
CA MET A 73 12.59 -1.50 -5.59
C MET A 73 12.74 -2.94 -5.06
N GLY A 74 13.30 -3.10 -3.84
CA GLY A 74 13.46 -4.40 -3.20
C GLY A 74 12.20 -4.96 -2.53
N MET A 75 11.10 -4.21 -2.44
CA MET A 75 9.95 -4.58 -1.61
C MET A 75 9.28 -5.90 -2.03
N PHE A 76 9.06 -6.13 -3.32
CA PHE A 76 8.47 -7.39 -3.81
C PHE A 76 9.39 -8.58 -3.53
N TYR A 77 10.69 -8.40 -3.76
CA TYR A 77 11.67 -9.42 -3.44
C TYR A 77 11.69 -9.73 -1.94
N ALA A 78 11.64 -8.71 -1.09
CA ALA A 78 11.56 -8.86 0.36
C ALA A 78 10.34 -9.68 0.80
N MET A 79 9.18 -9.43 0.21
CA MET A 79 7.97 -10.22 0.48
C MET A 79 8.13 -11.68 0.08
N VAL A 80 8.66 -11.94 -1.11
CA VAL A 80 8.91 -13.30 -1.60
C VAL A 80 9.85 -14.05 -0.67
N ILE A 81 11.00 -13.48 -0.34
CA ILE A 81 11.98 -14.12 0.53
C ILE A 81 11.44 -14.34 1.94
N ALA A 82 10.74 -13.37 2.52
CA ALA A 82 10.12 -13.51 3.85
C ALA A 82 9.15 -14.69 3.91
N VAL A 83 8.32 -14.85 2.87
CA VAL A 83 7.38 -15.99 2.78
C VAL A 83 8.13 -17.31 2.68
N PHE A 84 9.09 -17.44 1.77
CA PHE A 84 9.85 -18.68 1.61
C PHE A 84 10.68 -19.03 2.84
N ALA A 85 11.27 -18.04 3.52
CA ALA A 85 12.04 -18.26 4.75
C ALA A 85 11.18 -18.89 5.84
N ILE A 86 9.99 -18.34 6.11
CA ILE A 86 9.10 -18.86 7.14
C ILE A 86 8.50 -20.22 6.76
N LEU A 87 8.08 -20.39 5.51
CA LEU A 87 7.54 -21.67 5.03
C LEU A 87 8.59 -22.79 5.10
N LEU A 88 9.82 -22.52 4.70
CA LEU A 88 10.90 -23.49 4.74
C LEU A 88 11.28 -23.82 6.18
N TYR A 89 11.50 -22.79 7.02
CA TYR A 89 11.82 -22.97 8.42
C TYR A 89 10.73 -23.78 9.15
N SER A 90 9.47 -23.44 8.97
CA SER A 90 8.35 -24.13 9.65
C SER A 90 8.24 -25.61 9.28
N LYS A 91 8.67 -25.98 8.06
CA LYS A 91 8.77 -27.39 7.65
C LYS A 91 9.99 -28.08 8.27
N LEU A 92 11.15 -27.43 8.27
CA LEU A 92 12.38 -27.99 8.83
C LEU A 92 12.30 -28.14 10.35
N ALA A 93 11.68 -27.20 11.04
CA ALA A 93 11.47 -27.24 12.49
C ALA A 93 10.57 -28.40 12.96
N LYS A 94 9.76 -28.99 12.06
CA LYS A 94 8.92 -30.17 12.36
C LYS A 94 9.66 -31.50 12.18
N VAL A 95 10.88 -31.47 11.66
CA VAL A 95 11.68 -32.68 11.42
C VAL A 95 12.45 -33.01 12.70
N ARG A 96 12.06 -34.10 13.36
CA ARG A 96 12.65 -34.54 14.65
C ARG A 96 14.18 -34.67 14.64
N GLN A 97 14.77 -35.06 13.53
CA GLN A 97 16.22 -35.22 13.40
C GLN A 97 16.99 -33.88 13.48
N PHE A 98 16.30 -32.76 13.28
CA PHE A 98 16.90 -31.42 13.33
C PHE A 98 16.69 -30.73 14.68
N GLU A 99 15.98 -31.38 15.61
CA GLU A 99 15.73 -30.85 16.95
C GLU A 99 16.85 -31.25 17.90
N ILE A 100 17.52 -30.25 18.49
CA ILE A 100 18.50 -30.48 19.56
C ILE A 100 17.73 -30.57 20.87
N HIS A 101 17.63 -31.76 21.42
CA HIS A 101 16.99 -32.00 22.72
C HIS A 101 17.95 -31.62 23.84
N MET A 102 17.49 -30.73 24.71
CA MET A 102 18.22 -30.32 25.92
C MET A 102 17.66 -31.06 27.13
N PRO A 103 18.50 -31.36 28.17
CA PRO A 103 18.03 -31.90 29.41
C PRO A 103 17.02 -30.98 30.10
N ASP A 104 16.10 -31.56 30.89
CA ASP A 104 15.04 -30.82 31.60
C ASP A 104 15.57 -29.77 32.61
N SER A 105 16.84 -29.85 32.99
CA SER A 105 17.53 -28.88 33.83
C SER A 105 17.83 -27.54 33.12
N VAL A 106 17.70 -27.49 31.79
CA VAL A 106 18.00 -26.28 31.00
C VAL A 106 16.74 -25.38 30.96
N PRO A 107 16.88 -24.07 31.19
CA PRO A 107 15.76 -23.14 31.07
C PRO A 107 15.10 -23.21 29.69
N ALA A 108 13.76 -23.19 29.65
CA ALA A 108 12.96 -23.40 28.43
C ALA A 108 13.34 -22.44 27.25
N ASN A 109 13.73 -21.19 27.57
CA ASN A 109 14.16 -20.23 26.57
C ASN A 109 15.47 -20.63 25.89
N VAL A 110 16.40 -21.22 26.65
CA VAL A 110 17.68 -21.73 26.12
C VAL A 110 17.41 -22.95 25.27
N GLY A 111 16.59 -23.90 25.76
CA GLY A 111 16.18 -25.07 25.00
C GLY A 111 15.58 -24.73 23.65
N LYS A 112 14.66 -23.75 23.59
CA LYS A 112 14.06 -23.26 22.33
C LYS A 112 15.12 -22.68 21.37
N ALA A 113 16.09 -21.93 21.88
CA ALA A 113 17.16 -21.36 21.05
C ALA A 113 17.99 -22.46 20.37
N PHE A 114 18.35 -23.53 21.12
CA PHE A 114 19.10 -24.67 20.57
C PHE A 114 18.26 -25.51 19.59
N SER A 115 16.98 -25.76 19.88
CA SER A 115 16.09 -26.51 19.00
C SER A 115 15.88 -25.80 17.66
N SER A 116 15.92 -24.46 17.64
CA SER A 116 15.79 -23.68 16.41
C SER A 116 17.06 -23.56 15.58
N LEU A 117 18.23 -23.90 16.14
CA LEU A 117 19.54 -23.64 15.52
C LEU A 117 19.71 -24.36 14.18
N ILE A 118 19.54 -25.71 14.16
CA ILE A 118 19.70 -26.50 12.94
C ILE A 118 18.69 -26.13 11.86
N PRO A 119 17.37 -26.02 12.15
CA PRO A 119 16.40 -25.55 11.16
C PRO A 119 16.72 -24.18 10.58
N THR A 120 17.23 -23.26 11.42
CA THR A 120 17.65 -21.91 10.96
C THR A 120 18.82 -21.96 10.01
N CYS A 121 19.88 -22.64 10.40
CA CYS A 121 21.08 -22.80 9.53
C CYS A 121 20.71 -23.45 8.20
N LEU A 122 19.93 -24.53 8.22
CA LEU A 122 19.47 -25.21 7.01
C LEU A 122 18.61 -24.31 6.14
N THR A 123 17.70 -23.52 6.74
CA THR A 123 16.88 -22.57 6.00
C THR A 123 17.75 -21.58 5.22
N ILE A 124 18.71 -20.96 5.88
CA ILE A 124 19.59 -19.97 5.24
C ILE A 124 20.47 -20.64 4.17
N ILE A 125 21.06 -21.80 4.48
CA ILE A 125 21.92 -22.54 3.53
C ILE A 125 21.13 -22.93 2.27
N ILE A 126 19.91 -23.47 2.43
CA ILE A 126 19.08 -23.88 1.29
C ILE A 126 18.71 -22.67 0.44
N LEU A 127 18.27 -21.57 1.06
CA LEU A 127 17.94 -20.34 0.33
C LEU A 127 19.16 -19.81 -0.44
N CYS A 128 20.33 -19.73 0.20
CA CYS A 128 21.57 -19.30 -0.46
C CYS A 128 21.99 -20.24 -1.58
N ALA A 129 21.82 -21.56 -1.39
CA ALA A 129 22.09 -22.54 -2.44
C ALA A 129 21.17 -22.36 -3.66
N VAL A 130 19.87 -22.05 -3.42
CA VAL A 130 18.92 -21.74 -4.50
C VAL A 130 19.36 -20.48 -5.24
N ARG A 131 19.74 -19.41 -4.53
CA ARG A 131 20.26 -18.18 -5.16
C ARG A 131 21.50 -18.48 -5.99
N PHE A 132 22.49 -19.19 -5.42
CA PHE A 132 23.73 -19.53 -6.09
C PHE A 132 23.49 -20.38 -7.35
N ALA A 133 22.67 -21.42 -7.25
CA ALA A 133 22.29 -22.24 -8.38
C ALA A 133 21.64 -21.42 -9.48
N PHE A 134 20.64 -20.59 -9.11
CA PHE A 134 19.95 -19.73 -10.08
C PHE A 134 20.93 -18.79 -10.80
N PHE A 135 21.78 -18.09 -10.05
CA PHE A 135 22.80 -17.21 -10.63
C PHE A 135 23.77 -17.96 -11.55
N SER A 136 24.23 -19.15 -11.14
CA SER A 136 25.17 -19.97 -11.92
C SER A 136 24.58 -20.43 -13.25
N PHE A 137 23.26 -20.71 -13.31
CA PHE A 137 22.61 -21.14 -14.55
C PHE A 137 22.16 -19.99 -15.44
N THR A 138 21.80 -18.84 -14.88
CA THR A 138 21.16 -17.74 -15.63
C THR A 138 22.05 -16.52 -15.78
N GLY A 139 23.08 -16.36 -14.96
CA GLY A 139 23.87 -15.13 -14.86
C GLY A 139 23.09 -13.93 -14.28
N MET A 140 21.87 -14.15 -13.77
CA MET A 140 20.98 -13.12 -13.28
C MET A 140 20.73 -13.27 -11.78
N GLU A 141 20.65 -12.19 -11.04
CA GLU A 141 20.26 -12.22 -9.64
C GLU A 141 18.75 -12.43 -9.47
N LEU A 142 18.34 -13.09 -8.37
CA LEU A 142 16.92 -13.36 -8.09
C LEU A 142 16.08 -12.10 -7.88
N ASN A 143 16.64 -11.05 -7.31
CA ASN A 143 15.94 -9.77 -7.16
C ASN A 143 15.60 -9.14 -8.51
N GLU A 144 16.49 -9.27 -9.51
CA GLU A 144 16.20 -8.81 -10.88
C GLU A 144 15.08 -9.63 -11.53
N LEU A 145 15.06 -10.95 -11.29
CA LEU A 145 13.99 -11.81 -11.80
C LEU A 145 12.64 -11.37 -11.23
N VAL A 146 12.55 -11.20 -9.90
CA VAL A 146 11.30 -10.77 -9.23
C VAL A 146 10.89 -9.38 -9.73
N TYR A 147 11.86 -8.47 -9.89
CA TYR A 147 11.57 -7.15 -10.45
C TYR A 147 11.00 -7.25 -11.87
N LYS A 148 11.65 -8.00 -12.77
CA LYS A 148 11.25 -8.13 -14.18
C LYS A 148 9.90 -8.83 -14.37
N ILE A 149 9.59 -9.85 -13.54
CA ILE A 149 8.39 -10.67 -13.70
C ILE A 149 7.19 -10.10 -12.94
N LEU A 150 7.41 -9.52 -11.77
CA LEU A 150 6.32 -9.04 -10.92
C LEU A 150 6.23 -7.51 -10.89
N GLN A 151 7.28 -6.84 -10.45
CA GLN A 151 7.20 -5.42 -10.11
C GLN A 151 7.09 -4.53 -11.35
N ALA A 152 7.90 -4.75 -12.36
CA ALA A 152 7.93 -3.91 -13.55
C ALA A 152 6.62 -4.01 -14.38
N PRO A 153 6.06 -5.22 -14.66
CA PRO A 153 4.79 -5.32 -15.37
C PRO A 153 3.62 -4.75 -14.57
N LEU A 154 3.54 -5.05 -13.26
CA LEU A 154 2.49 -4.51 -12.41
C LEU A 154 2.59 -2.98 -12.29
N GLY A 155 3.81 -2.46 -12.14
CA GLY A 155 4.07 -1.02 -12.11
C GLY A 155 3.64 -0.34 -13.41
N ALA A 156 4.00 -0.91 -14.56
CA ALA A 156 3.59 -0.39 -15.86
C ALA A 156 2.06 -0.38 -16.03
N ILE A 157 1.38 -1.47 -15.63
CA ILE A 157 -0.08 -1.55 -15.69
C ILE A 157 -0.73 -0.47 -14.81
N VAL A 158 -0.25 -0.29 -13.60
CA VAL A 158 -0.78 0.70 -12.64
C VAL A 158 -0.70 2.12 -13.17
N GLN A 159 0.32 2.45 -13.96
CA GLN A 159 0.47 3.77 -14.59
C GLN A 159 -0.51 4.00 -15.76
N THR A 160 -1.27 3.00 -16.18
CA THR A 160 -2.30 3.14 -17.22
C THR A 160 -3.67 3.48 -16.62
N PRO A 161 -4.58 4.13 -17.40
CA PRO A 161 -5.97 4.33 -16.97
C PRO A 161 -6.67 3.03 -16.55
N PHE A 162 -6.47 1.95 -17.29
CA PHE A 162 -7.06 0.64 -16.98
C PHE A 162 -6.54 0.08 -15.65
N GLY A 163 -5.27 0.26 -15.35
CA GLY A 163 -4.66 -0.24 -14.12
C GLY A 163 -5.21 0.44 -12.87
N PHE A 164 -5.16 1.77 -12.79
CA PHE A 164 -5.66 2.47 -11.60
C PHE A 164 -7.19 2.38 -11.46
N ILE A 165 -7.95 2.39 -12.56
CA ILE A 165 -9.40 2.17 -12.55
C ILE A 165 -9.68 0.74 -12.06
N GLY A 166 -8.98 -0.26 -12.58
CA GLY A 166 -9.12 -1.65 -12.13
C GLY A 166 -8.86 -1.83 -10.64
N ILE A 167 -7.80 -1.20 -10.12
CA ILE A 167 -7.49 -1.20 -8.68
C ILE A 167 -8.62 -0.53 -7.88
N ALA A 168 -9.10 0.64 -8.32
CA ALA A 168 -10.19 1.34 -7.65
C ALA A 168 -11.47 0.49 -7.60
N LEU A 169 -11.87 -0.11 -8.72
CA LEU A 169 -13.03 -0.99 -8.82
C LEU A 169 -12.88 -2.23 -7.93
N PHE A 170 -11.73 -2.90 -8.00
CA PHE A 170 -11.49 -4.11 -7.21
C PHE A 170 -11.47 -3.81 -5.70
N THR A 171 -10.86 -2.71 -5.30
CA THR A 171 -10.87 -2.26 -3.90
C THR A 171 -12.28 -1.90 -3.43
N SER A 172 -13.07 -1.21 -4.26
CA SER A 172 -14.46 -0.85 -3.97
C SER A 172 -15.32 -2.09 -3.78
N LEU A 173 -15.11 -3.12 -4.59
CA LEU A 173 -15.87 -4.36 -4.53
C LEU A 173 -15.74 -5.03 -3.15
N PHE A 174 -14.54 -5.09 -2.57
CA PHE A 174 -14.36 -5.60 -1.21
C PHE A 174 -15.13 -4.79 -0.17
N TRP A 175 -15.08 -3.46 -0.26
CA TRP A 175 -15.80 -2.59 0.66
C TRP A 175 -17.31 -2.80 0.60
N VAL A 176 -17.86 -3.02 -0.58
CA VAL A 176 -19.29 -3.32 -0.77
C VAL A 176 -19.73 -4.57 -0.01
N PHE A 177 -18.87 -5.58 0.06
CA PHE A 177 -19.12 -6.80 0.84
C PHE A 177 -18.74 -6.69 2.32
N GLY A 178 -18.42 -5.51 2.82
CA GLY A 178 -18.04 -5.31 4.22
C GLY A 178 -16.61 -5.71 4.57
N ILE A 179 -15.79 -6.01 3.57
CA ILE A 179 -14.36 -6.31 3.74
C ILE A 179 -13.58 -5.01 3.54
N HIS A 180 -12.62 -4.72 4.42
CA HIS A 180 -11.79 -3.53 4.30
C HIS A 180 -10.90 -3.59 3.05
N GLY A 181 -11.43 -3.12 1.91
CA GLY A 181 -10.85 -3.31 0.58
C GLY A 181 -9.42 -2.77 0.45
N THR A 182 -9.15 -1.58 1.01
CA THR A 182 -7.80 -1.00 1.00
C THR A 182 -6.79 -1.84 1.78
N ALA A 183 -7.19 -2.53 2.85
CA ALA A 183 -6.30 -3.45 3.56
C ALA A 183 -5.94 -4.66 2.69
N VAL A 184 -6.91 -5.22 1.95
CA VAL A 184 -6.68 -6.35 1.05
C VAL A 184 -5.76 -5.96 -0.11
N THR A 185 -6.07 -4.88 -0.81
CA THR A 185 -5.33 -4.47 -2.01
C THR A 185 -3.97 -3.84 -1.70
N SER A 186 -3.79 -3.31 -0.49
CA SER A 186 -2.57 -2.59 -0.10
C SER A 186 -1.29 -3.44 -0.14
N ALA A 187 -1.39 -4.76 0.04
CA ALA A 187 -0.25 -5.65 -0.05
C ALA A 187 0.47 -5.57 -1.42
N VAL A 188 -0.30 -5.33 -2.49
CA VAL A 188 0.22 -5.17 -3.85
C VAL A 188 0.37 -3.71 -4.23
N THR A 189 -0.62 -2.88 -3.93
CA THR A 189 -0.66 -1.49 -4.43
C THR A 189 0.31 -0.55 -3.71
N LYS A 190 0.50 -0.71 -2.39
CA LYS A 190 1.45 0.15 -1.65
C LYS A 190 2.88 0.07 -2.15
N PRO A 191 3.48 -1.13 -2.38
CA PRO A 191 4.81 -1.21 -2.95
C PRO A 191 4.93 -0.54 -4.32
N LEU A 192 3.92 -0.72 -5.19
CA LEU A 192 3.91 -0.13 -6.53
C LEU A 192 3.83 1.40 -6.49
N PHE A 193 2.90 1.94 -5.71
CA PHE A 193 2.72 3.38 -5.56
C PHE A 193 3.93 4.06 -4.89
N LEU A 194 4.56 3.37 -3.94
CA LEU A 194 5.75 3.89 -3.27
C LEU A 194 6.97 3.82 -4.18
N ALA A 195 7.14 2.77 -4.98
CA ALA A 195 8.22 2.68 -5.97
C ALA A 195 8.11 3.81 -7.01
N ALA A 196 6.90 4.08 -7.51
CA ALA A 196 6.63 5.20 -8.41
C ALA A 196 6.97 6.55 -7.77
N LEU A 197 6.57 6.75 -6.52
CA LEU A 197 6.89 7.97 -5.77
C LEU A 197 8.41 8.14 -5.55
N THR A 198 9.10 7.07 -5.13
CA THR A 198 10.56 7.11 -4.91
C THR A 198 11.29 7.46 -6.21
N LYS A 199 10.89 6.86 -7.34
CA LYS A 199 11.44 7.22 -8.64
C LYS A 199 11.26 8.71 -8.97
N ASN A 200 10.09 9.27 -8.68
CA ASN A 200 9.85 10.70 -8.89
C ASN A 200 10.71 11.59 -7.97
N ILE A 201 10.87 11.19 -6.70
CA ILE A 201 11.74 11.90 -5.76
C ILE A 201 13.19 11.88 -6.25
N ASP A 202 13.69 10.73 -6.69
CA ASP A 202 15.06 10.57 -7.19
C ASP A 202 15.29 11.41 -8.46
N LEU A 203 14.33 11.43 -9.38
CA LEU A 203 14.39 12.29 -10.57
C LEU A 203 14.46 13.77 -10.22
N VAL A 204 13.60 14.23 -9.31
CA VAL A 204 13.59 15.63 -8.85
C VAL A 204 14.88 16.00 -8.13
N ASN A 205 15.40 15.12 -7.29
CA ASN A 205 16.69 15.32 -6.61
C ASN A 205 17.87 15.38 -7.60
N ALA A 206 17.76 14.68 -8.75
CA ALA A 206 18.72 14.76 -9.83
C ALA A 206 18.49 15.96 -10.79
N GLY A 207 17.54 16.85 -10.48
CA GLY A 207 17.19 18.01 -11.33
C GLY A 207 16.39 17.64 -12.57
N MET A 208 15.82 16.44 -12.63
CA MET A 208 15.00 15.94 -13.74
C MET A 208 13.50 16.03 -13.39
N ALA A 209 12.66 16.06 -14.42
CA ALA A 209 11.21 16.07 -14.24
C ALA A 209 10.70 14.70 -13.77
N PRO A 210 9.74 14.65 -12.83
CA PRO A 210 9.10 13.40 -12.42
C PRO A 210 8.28 12.80 -13.58
N THR A 211 8.16 11.47 -13.63
CA THR A 211 7.55 10.74 -14.75
C THR A 211 6.33 9.90 -14.38
N GLU A 212 6.25 9.42 -13.15
CA GLU A 212 5.19 8.50 -12.71
C GLU A 212 3.97 9.28 -12.18
N ILE A 213 2.83 9.16 -12.86
CA ILE A 213 1.60 9.89 -12.48
C ILE A 213 0.96 9.25 -11.25
N VAL A 214 0.78 7.91 -11.30
CA VAL A 214 0.06 7.17 -10.26
C VAL A 214 1.00 6.78 -9.14
N THR A 215 1.09 7.65 -8.14
CA THR A 215 1.93 7.49 -6.95
C THR A 215 1.07 7.31 -5.70
N LYS A 216 1.70 7.05 -4.54
CA LYS A 216 0.99 7.01 -3.26
C LYS A 216 0.23 8.31 -2.97
N PRO A 217 0.81 9.53 -3.04
CA PRO A 217 0.05 10.77 -2.87
C PRO A 217 -1.06 10.92 -3.90
N PHE A 218 -0.82 10.64 -5.19
CA PHE A 218 -1.85 10.71 -6.21
C PHE A 218 -3.10 9.91 -5.85
N ASN A 219 -2.91 8.67 -5.36
CA ASN A 219 -4.02 7.82 -4.94
C ASN A 219 -4.81 8.40 -3.75
N VAL A 220 -4.13 9.03 -2.80
CA VAL A 220 -4.79 9.74 -1.69
C VAL A 220 -5.57 10.95 -2.19
N LEU A 221 -4.94 11.78 -3.03
CA LEU A 221 -5.54 13.02 -3.54
C LEU A 221 -6.85 12.79 -4.30
N PHE A 222 -6.91 11.72 -5.10
CA PHE A 222 -7.97 11.54 -6.10
C PHE A 222 -8.75 10.23 -5.93
N GLY A 223 -8.10 9.16 -5.51
CA GLY A 223 -8.74 7.85 -5.31
C GLY A 223 -9.37 7.68 -3.94
N GLY A 224 -8.98 8.51 -2.97
CA GLY A 224 -9.43 8.41 -1.58
C GLY A 224 -9.80 9.73 -0.93
N LEU A 225 -10.33 10.70 -1.65
CA LEU A 225 -10.62 12.05 -1.16
C LEU A 225 -11.63 12.03 0.00
N GLY A 226 -11.15 12.24 1.23
CA GLY A 226 -11.90 12.05 2.47
C GLY A 226 -11.98 10.59 2.93
N GLY A 227 -11.04 9.74 2.50
CA GLY A 227 -11.02 8.30 2.66
C GLY A 227 -11.59 7.55 1.46
N PHE A 228 -11.39 6.23 1.43
CA PHE A 228 -11.82 5.41 0.30
C PHE A 228 -13.33 5.54 0.04
N GLY A 229 -13.73 5.55 -1.23
CA GLY A 229 -15.09 5.90 -1.66
C GLY A 229 -15.30 7.40 -1.83
N CYS A 230 -14.25 8.21 -1.65
CA CYS A 230 -14.30 9.68 -1.69
C CYS A 230 -15.39 10.24 -0.77
N ILE A 231 -15.41 9.74 0.46
CA ILE A 231 -16.49 9.93 1.44
C ILE A 231 -16.74 11.41 1.79
N LEU A 232 -15.73 12.26 1.73
CA LEU A 232 -15.96 13.71 1.96
C LEU A 232 -16.95 14.29 0.94
N GLY A 233 -16.92 13.78 -0.31
CA GLY A 233 -17.91 14.15 -1.32
C GLY A 233 -19.32 13.66 -1.00
N LEU A 234 -19.47 12.45 -0.43
CA LEU A 234 -20.75 11.95 0.06
C LEU A 234 -21.26 12.79 1.24
N ILE A 235 -20.40 13.07 2.22
CA ILE A 235 -20.74 13.94 3.36
C ILE A 235 -21.28 15.30 2.86
N ALA A 236 -20.56 15.94 1.93
CA ALA A 236 -20.99 17.20 1.35
C ALA A 236 -22.32 17.07 0.59
N ALA A 237 -22.50 16.02 -0.20
CA ALA A 237 -23.75 15.77 -0.92
C ALA A 237 -24.94 15.57 0.04
N ILE A 238 -24.76 14.86 1.15
CA ILE A 238 -25.81 14.67 2.18
C ILE A 238 -26.14 16.01 2.83
N LEU A 239 -25.14 16.77 3.24
CA LEU A 239 -25.37 18.07 3.88
C LEU A 239 -26.07 19.07 2.96
N LEU A 240 -25.86 18.97 1.64
CA LEU A 240 -26.48 19.86 0.65
C LEU A 240 -27.86 19.38 0.18
N PHE A 241 -28.05 18.07 -0.01
CA PHE A 241 -29.20 17.53 -0.75
C PHE A 241 -30.09 16.57 0.05
N SER A 242 -29.65 16.06 1.21
CA SER A 242 -30.51 15.18 2.01
C SER A 242 -31.52 15.95 2.82
N LYS A 243 -32.77 15.44 2.80
CA LYS A 243 -33.87 15.88 3.66
C LYS A 243 -33.98 15.05 4.95
N ARG A 244 -33.24 13.94 5.00
CA ARG A 244 -33.25 12.98 6.10
C ARG A 244 -32.40 13.50 7.26
N GLU A 245 -33.02 13.66 8.44
CA GLU A 245 -32.32 14.14 9.63
C GLU A 245 -31.27 13.15 10.15
N ASP A 246 -31.57 11.84 10.07
CA ASP A 246 -30.65 10.76 10.45
C ASP A 246 -29.37 10.79 9.63
N GLU A 247 -29.47 10.84 8.29
CA GLU A 247 -28.29 10.95 7.42
C GLU A 247 -27.49 12.24 7.67
N ARG A 248 -28.18 13.36 7.83
CA ARG A 248 -27.54 14.65 8.10
C ARG A 248 -26.83 14.67 9.46
N ALA A 249 -27.40 14.00 10.47
CA ALA A 249 -26.77 13.88 11.79
C ALA A 249 -25.47 13.07 11.68
N ILE A 250 -25.50 11.92 10.98
CA ILE A 250 -24.31 11.10 10.74
C ILE A 250 -23.27 11.87 9.92
N ALA A 251 -23.67 12.56 8.86
CA ALA A 251 -22.76 13.35 8.04
C ALA A 251 -22.05 14.47 8.85
N LYS A 252 -22.78 15.16 9.72
CA LYS A 252 -22.19 16.18 10.63
C LYS A 252 -21.20 15.57 11.61
N LEU A 253 -21.55 14.43 12.20
CA LEU A 253 -20.68 13.72 13.15
C LEU A 253 -19.40 13.19 12.48
N ALA A 254 -19.53 12.70 11.25
CA ALA A 254 -18.43 12.12 10.50
C ALA A 254 -17.54 13.15 9.76
N LEU A 255 -18.01 14.39 9.59
CA LEU A 255 -17.29 15.43 8.85
C LEU A 255 -15.87 15.69 9.36
N PRO A 256 -15.62 15.83 10.68
CA PRO A 256 -14.25 16.00 11.18
C PRO A 256 -13.34 14.83 10.79
N ALA A 257 -13.82 13.59 10.92
CA ALA A 257 -13.06 12.40 10.54
C ALA A 257 -12.79 12.37 9.03
N GLY A 258 -13.80 12.69 8.20
CA GLY A 258 -13.67 12.73 6.75
C GLY A 258 -12.68 13.78 6.24
N ILE A 259 -12.54 14.93 6.93
CA ILE A 259 -11.51 15.93 6.62
C ILE A 259 -10.10 15.35 6.82
N PHE A 260 -9.92 14.42 7.76
CA PHE A 260 -8.65 13.72 8.01
C PHE A 260 -8.57 12.35 7.31
N GLU A 261 -9.30 12.16 6.21
CA GLU A 261 -9.25 10.96 5.35
C GLU A 261 -9.78 9.67 6.02
N ILE A 262 -10.55 9.79 7.12
CA ILE A 262 -11.10 8.66 7.88
C ILE A 262 -12.56 8.45 7.46
N ASN A 263 -12.86 7.31 6.85
CA ASN A 263 -14.14 7.01 6.22
C ASN A 263 -15.09 6.10 7.04
N GLU A 264 -14.58 5.41 8.06
CA GLU A 264 -15.31 4.43 8.85
C GLU A 264 -16.61 4.98 9.50
N PRO A 265 -16.63 6.21 10.06
CA PRO A 265 -17.85 6.75 10.65
C PRO A 265 -19.00 6.87 9.65
N VAL A 266 -18.70 7.12 8.37
CA VAL A 266 -19.71 7.18 7.31
C VAL A 266 -20.10 5.79 6.85
N ILE A 267 -19.12 4.91 6.60
CA ILE A 267 -19.36 3.56 6.08
C ILE A 267 -20.24 2.75 7.01
N PHE A 268 -20.02 2.87 8.33
CA PHE A 268 -20.78 2.12 9.33
C PHE A 268 -21.99 2.90 9.85
N GLY A 269 -21.95 4.23 9.86
CA GLY A 269 -23.07 5.06 10.30
C GLY A 269 -24.19 5.15 9.27
N LEU A 270 -23.84 5.36 8.00
CA LEU A 270 -24.76 5.18 6.88
C LEU A 270 -24.52 3.75 6.38
N PRO A 271 -25.49 2.83 6.44
CA PRO A 271 -25.25 1.45 6.00
C PRO A 271 -24.92 1.43 4.50
N ILE A 272 -23.64 1.71 4.15
CA ILE A 272 -23.16 1.72 2.75
C ILE A 272 -22.93 0.29 2.28
N VAL A 273 -22.47 -0.59 3.18
CA VAL A 273 -22.26 -2.00 2.91
C VAL A 273 -23.58 -2.64 2.46
N MET A 274 -23.56 -3.25 1.29
CA MET A 274 -24.72 -3.86 0.63
C MET A 274 -25.93 -2.93 0.43
N ASN A 275 -25.74 -1.62 0.50
CA ASN A 275 -26.78 -0.65 0.24
C ASN A 275 -26.88 -0.35 -1.26
N PRO A 276 -27.95 -0.77 -1.96
CA PRO A 276 -28.05 -0.61 -3.41
C PRO A 276 -28.06 0.87 -3.86
N VAL A 277 -28.45 1.80 -2.98
CA VAL A 277 -28.48 3.23 -3.29
C VAL A 277 -27.08 3.82 -3.27
N TYR A 278 -26.31 3.59 -2.20
CA TYR A 278 -25.00 4.23 -2.04
C TYR A 278 -23.84 3.42 -2.62
N MET A 279 -24.02 2.12 -2.85
CA MET A 279 -23.00 1.23 -3.40
C MET A 279 -22.48 1.69 -4.78
N ILE A 280 -23.39 2.10 -5.68
CA ILE A 280 -23.04 2.53 -7.03
C ILE A 280 -22.11 3.75 -7.02
N PRO A 281 -22.51 4.90 -6.41
CA PRO A 281 -21.63 6.06 -6.38
C PRO A 281 -20.38 5.83 -5.53
N PHE A 282 -20.41 4.98 -4.50
CA PHE A 282 -19.22 4.60 -3.73
C PHE A 282 -18.17 3.88 -4.59
N ILE A 283 -18.58 3.03 -5.53
CA ILE A 283 -17.67 2.36 -6.47
C ILE A 283 -17.14 3.37 -7.50
N LEU A 284 -17.99 4.24 -8.00
CA LEU A 284 -17.65 5.15 -9.11
C LEU A 284 -16.85 6.39 -8.66
N ALA A 285 -16.99 6.83 -7.42
CA ALA A 285 -16.35 8.05 -6.94
C ALA A 285 -14.81 8.01 -6.99
N PRO A 286 -14.12 6.93 -6.52
CA PRO A 286 -12.67 6.80 -6.68
C PRO A 286 -12.23 6.76 -8.14
N VAL A 287 -13.02 6.14 -9.02
CA VAL A 287 -12.75 6.08 -10.46
C VAL A 287 -12.84 7.48 -11.07
N LEU A 288 -13.91 8.22 -10.77
CA LEU A 288 -14.11 9.58 -11.28
C LEU A 288 -13.01 10.52 -10.80
N GLY A 289 -12.71 10.54 -9.50
CA GLY A 289 -11.67 11.38 -8.92
C GLY A 289 -10.30 11.08 -9.53
N SER A 290 -9.89 9.80 -9.55
CA SER A 290 -8.62 9.40 -10.14
C SER A 290 -8.53 9.70 -11.64
N THR A 291 -9.63 9.57 -12.39
CA THR A 291 -9.65 9.91 -13.83
C THR A 291 -9.44 11.40 -14.04
N ILE A 292 -10.10 12.26 -13.27
CA ILE A 292 -9.92 13.73 -13.36
C ILE A 292 -8.46 14.09 -13.04
N GLY A 293 -7.92 13.59 -11.95
CA GLY A 293 -6.53 13.83 -11.55
C GLY A 293 -5.53 13.34 -12.61
N TYR A 294 -5.72 12.11 -13.13
CA TYR A 294 -4.86 11.53 -14.14
C TYR A 294 -4.85 12.34 -15.44
N LEU A 295 -6.01 12.70 -15.94
CA LEU A 295 -6.13 13.49 -17.17
C LEU A 295 -5.52 14.88 -16.98
N ALA A 296 -5.81 15.57 -15.89
CA ALA A 296 -5.24 16.88 -15.60
C ALA A 296 -3.71 16.86 -15.51
N THR A 297 -3.15 15.80 -14.91
CA THR A 297 -1.70 15.61 -14.84
C THR A 297 -1.12 15.29 -16.22
N LYS A 298 -1.77 14.38 -16.97
CA LYS A 298 -1.29 13.95 -18.30
C LYS A 298 -1.23 15.08 -19.32
N ILE A 299 -2.19 16.02 -19.28
CA ILE A 299 -2.22 17.18 -20.17
C ILE A 299 -1.45 18.39 -19.63
N GLY A 300 -0.78 18.25 -18.47
CA GLY A 300 0.12 19.27 -17.93
C GLY A 300 -0.55 20.40 -17.15
N ILE A 301 -1.85 20.30 -16.82
CA ILE A 301 -2.56 21.29 -15.97
C ILE A 301 -2.08 21.19 -14.52
N MET A 302 -1.85 19.96 -14.06
CA MET A 302 -1.37 19.70 -12.72
C MET A 302 0.03 19.06 -12.79
N PRO A 303 1.00 19.48 -11.97
CA PRO A 303 2.29 18.78 -11.89
C PRO A 303 2.14 17.39 -11.25
N ILE A 304 3.07 16.52 -11.60
CA ILE A 304 3.17 15.17 -11.03
C ILE A 304 3.53 15.28 -9.55
N THR A 305 2.96 14.40 -8.72
CA THR A 305 3.24 14.32 -7.28
C THR A 305 4.61 13.68 -7.04
N TYR A 306 5.43 14.29 -6.17
CA TYR A 306 6.77 13.81 -5.85
C TYR A 306 7.16 13.99 -4.37
N ILE A 307 6.25 14.49 -3.54
CA ILE A 307 6.48 14.63 -2.09
C ILE A 307 5.55 13.66 -1.36
N ASP A 308 6.12 12.84 -0.46
CA ASP A 308 5.31 11.98 0.40
C ASP A 308 4.64 12.81 1.50
N VAL A 309 3.34 12.85 1.46
CA VAL A 309 2.50 13.56 2.44
C VAL A 309 1.79 12.52 3.30
N PRO A 310 1.72 12.70 4.64
CA PRO A 310 0.92 11.83 5.48
C PRO A 310 -0.51 11.68 4.96
N TRP A 311 -1.02 10.45 4.90
CA TRP A 311 -2.33 10.16 4.31
C TRP A 311 -3.49 10.88 5.02
N VAL A 312 -3.32 11.22 6.31
CA VAL A 312 -4.30 11.98 7.11
C VAL A 312 -4.29 13.48 6.86
N THR A 313 -3.45 13.98 5.94
CA THR A 313 -3.40 15.42 5.64
C THR A 313 -4.70 15.83 4.95
N PRO A 314 -5.38 16.89 5.44
CA PRO A 314 -6.64 17.34 4.86
C PRO A 314 -6.57 17.59 3.35
N PRO A 315 -7.65 17.27 2.61
CA PRO A 315 -7.76 17.61 1.18
C PRO A 315 -7.43 19.08 0.91
N PHE A 316 -6.97 19.37 -0.27
CA PHE A 316 -6.46 20.65 -0.77
C PHE A 316 -5.09 21.02 -0.20
N ILE A 317 -4.84 20.84 1.10
CA ILE A 317 -3.51 21.00 1.70
C ILE A 317 -2.59 19.86 1.20
N ASN A 318 -3.09 18.62 1.17
CA ASN A 318 -2.34 17.47 0.67
C ASN A 318 -1.96 17.64 -0.81
N ALA A 319 -2.83 18.19 -1.67
CA ALA A 319 -2.54 18.46 -3.07
C ALA A 319 -1.43 19.50 -3.24
N PHE A 320 -1.52 20.60 -2.48
CA PHE A 320 -0.50 21.64 -2.47
C PHE A 320 0.87 21.09 -2.07
N LEU A 321 0.92 20.35 -0.97
CA LEU A 321 2.18 19.79 -0.46
C LEU A 321 2.75 18.71 -1.37
N ALA A 322 1.94 17.75 -1.84
CA ALA A 322 2.40 16.62 -2.65
C ALA A 322 3.01 17.03 -4.00
N THR A 323 2.67 18.21 -4.48
CA THR A 323 3.13 18.78 -5.76
C THR A 323 4.17 19.89 -5.61
N GLY A 324 4.72 20.08 -4.39
CA GLY A 324 5.74 21.11 -4.14
C GLY A 324 5.21 22.56 -4.18
N GLY A 325 3.95 22.76 -3.81
CA GLY A 325 3.36 24.10 -3.69
C GLY A 325 2.50 24.54 -4.87
N SER A 326 1.97 23.60 -5.67
CA SER A 326 1.16 23.94 -6.84
C SER A 326 -0.30 24.28 -6.50
N PHE A 327 -0.73 25.50 -6.79
CA PHE A 327 -2.13 25.88 -6.68
C PHE A 327 -3.02 25.25 -7.76
N THR A 328 -2.48 24.90 -8.93
CA THR A 328 -3.25 24.21 -9.97
C THR A 328 -3.64 22.80 -9.51
N ALA A 329 -2.80 22.12 -8.72
CA ALA A 329 -3.15 20.84 -8.10
C ALA A 329 -4.34 20.97 -7.14
N VAL A 330 -4.38 22.05 -6.34
CA VAL A 330 -5.50 22.35 -5.45
C VAL A 330 -6.79 22.59 -6.26
N LEU A 331 -6.72 23.34 -7.35
CA LEU A 331 -7.88 23.59 -8.22
C LEU A 331 -8.37 22.30 -8.89
N VAL A 332 -7.48 21.43 -9.36
CA VAL A 332 -7.85 20.13 -9.94
C VAL A 332 -8.52 19.24 -8.89
N GLN A 333 -7.99 19.20 -7.67
CA GLN A 333 -8.60 18.43 -6.59
C GLN A 333 -9.99 19.01 -6.22
N PHE A 334 -10.15 20.33 -6.25
CA PHE A 334 -11.47 20.98 -6.02
C PHE A 334 -12.47 20.60 -7.11
N VAL A 335 -12.05 20.59 -8.40
CA VAL A 335 -12.90 20.13 -9.50
C VAL A 335 -13.29 18.67 -9.33
N ALA A 336 -12.34 17.81 -8.95
CA ALA A 336 -12.62 16.41 -8.64
C ALA A 336 -13.63 16.27 -7.47
N PHE A 337 -13.42 17.02 -6.39
CA PHE A 337 -14.36 17.06 -5.26
C PHE A 337 -15.77 17.48 -5.68
N ALA A 338 -15.90 18.56 -6.43
CA ALA A 338 -17.20 19.03 -6.92
C ALA A 338 -17.88 17.99 -7.83
N ALA A 339 -17.15 17.36 -8.73
CA ALA A 339 -17.65 16.28 -9.58
C ALA A 339 -18.15 15.08 -8.75
N ILE A 340 -17.41 14.69 -7.70
CA ILE A 340 -17.79 13.61 -6.79
C ILE A 340 -19.06 13.97 -6.00
N VAL A 341 -19.18 15.20 -5.51
CA VAL A 341 -20.42 15.68 -4.86
C VAL A 341 -21.61 15.58 -5.81
N MET A 342 -21.42 15.98 -7.07
CA MET A 342 -22.49 15.88 -8.09
C MET A 342 -22.79 14.43 -8.47
N LEU A 343 -21.82 13.54 -8.43
CA LEU A 343 -22.03 12.09 -8.61
C LEU A 343 -22.90 11.51 -7.49
N TYR A 344 -22.68 11.89 -6.22
CA TYR A 344 -23.46 11.42 -5.09
C TYR A 344 -24.86 12.06 -5.00
N ALA A 345 -25.05 13.29 -5.47
CA ALA A 345 -26.29 14.06 -5.33
C ALA A 345 -27.56 13.32 -5.79
N PRO A 346 -27.64 12.67 -6.98
CA PRO A 346 -28.83 11.95 -7.38
C PRO A 346 -29.15 10.76 -6.46
N PHE A 347 -28.14 10.09 -5.93
CA PHE A 347 -28.34 8.94 -5.04
C PHE A 347 -28.83 9.38 -3.64
N VAL A 348 -28.36 10.50 -3.13
CA VAL A 348 -28.89 11.13 -1.91
C VAL A 348 -30.38 11.48 -2.09
N ARG A 349 -30.76 12.01 -3.26
CA ARG A 349 -32.18 12.29 -3.57
C ARG A 349 -33.01 11.01 -3.69
N ILE A 350 -32.44 9.92 -4.22
CA ILE A 350 -33.09 8.60 -4.25
C ILE A 350 -33.30 8.09 -2.83
N SER A 351 -32.29 8.21 -1.95
CA SER A 351 -32.40 7.85 -0.53
C SER A 351 -33.55 8.57 0.16
N ASN A 352 -33.71 9.89 -0.08
CA ASN A 352 -34.86 10.64 0.45
C ASN A 352 -36.21 10.04 0.01
N LYS A 353 -36.36 9.74 -1.30
CA LYS A 353 -37.61 9.17 -1.84
C LYS A 353 -37.90 7.76 -1.29
N VAL A 354 -36.87 6.95 -1.10
CA VAL A 354 -37.03 5.60 -0.51
C VAL A 354 -37.56 5.72 0.92
N ALA A 355 -36.98 6.63 1.71
CA ALA A 355 -37.40 6.85 3.07
C ALA A 355 -38.83 7.40 3.16
N GLU A 356 -39.21 8.35 2.30
CA GLU A 356 -40.59 8.88 2.19
C GLU A 356 -41.59 7.73 1.94
N LYS A 357 -41.37 6.88 0.96
CA LYS A 357 -42.24 5.73 0.65
C LYS A 357 -42.31 4.70 1.79
N GLN A 358 -41.21 4.44 2.48
CA GLN A 358 -41.23 3.55 3.64
C GLN A 358 -42.00 4.12 4.83
N ALA A 359 -42.02 5.43 5.00
CA ALA A 359 -42.82 6.09 6.02
C ALA A 359 -44.34 6.04 5.69
N GLU A 360 -44.70 6.21 4.41
CA GLU A 360 -46.09 6.06 3.94
C GLU A 360 -46.61 4.64 4.18
N MET A 361 -45.88 3.60 3.80
CA MET A 361 -46.25 2.19 4.00
C MET A 361 -46.35 1.73 5.46
N LYS A 362 -45.80 2.50 6.41
CA LYS A 362 -45.94 2.18 7.84
C LYS A 362 -47.14 2.85 8.47
N ASN A 363 -47.72 3.84 7.81
CA ASN A 363 -48.90 4.58 8.29
C ASN A 363 -50.20 4.04 7.69
N ASP A 364 -50.12 3.20 6.65
CA ASP A 364 -51.22 2.40 6.10
C ASP A 364 -51.26 1.02 6.80
#